data_954d168e5d9a4ddf92c2325a6e7345c8
#
_entry.id   954d168e5d9a4ddf92c2325a6e7345c8
#
_cell.length_a   1.000
_cell.length_b   1.000
_cell.length_c   1.000
_cell.angle_alpha   90.00
_cell.angle_beta   90.00
_cell.angle_gamma   90.00
#
_symmetry.space_group_name_H-M   'P 1'
#
loop_
_entity.id
_entity.type
_entity.pdbx_description
1 polymer ?
#
loop_
_entity_poly.entity_id
_entity_poly.type
_entity_poly.pdbx_seq_one_letter_code
_entity_poly.pdbx_strand_id
1 'polypeptide(L)'
;MPEGVTLACTWGRAPLPASQSPQLAYLLVEATPVAAAEAVPLNFCLVLDRSGSMQGAKLASLKDATKRLIDTLTPQDMVSIVLFDDTVQVLVPATPAIDKAALKVQVDAIEELGGTAMSGGMAAGQAELRKHLAPDRVAAMLLLTDGQTWGDEDRCRAIARELAADGVRITALGLGAEWNERLLDDIAEATGGISDYIADPATITNFFQRAVRAAQGTAARDARLLLRLVRDVTPRAVYRVTPVIANLGYQPIGQSEVSVRLGDLEANATASVIVELMVPPRQAGGFRVAQAELHFTPLGGTGERVVKQDVLLEFTADERQAAYDPRVMNLVEKVTAFKLQTRALSEAEAGNLAGATQKLRAAATRLLDLGELELAQKAQEQAAALEQGKGMSAESQKELRYATRRLTQKLEE
;
A
#
# COMPACT_ATOMS: atom_id res chain seq x y z
N MET A 1 16.95 -22.36 -14.24
CA MET A 1 17.08 -21.03 -13.60
C MET A 1 16.15 -21.02 -12.40
N PRO A 2 16.46 -20.44 -11.26
CA PRO A 2 15.47 -20.35 -10.20
C PRO A 2 14.35 -19.42 -10.67
N GLU A 3 13.30 -20.03 -11.20
CA GLU A 3 12.03 -19.35 -11.47
C GLU A 3 11.39 -19.03 -10.12
N GLY A 4 11.46 -17.79 -9.68
CA GLY A 4 10.87 -17.52 -8.40
C GLY A 4 11.11 -16.13 -7.87
N VAL A 5 10.98 -16.03 -6.59
CA VAL A 5 11.22 -14.85 -5.78
C VAL A 5 12.41 -15.13 -4.87
N THR A 6 13.36 -14.20 -4.79
CA THR A 6 14.41 -14.24 -3.77
C THR A 6 13.88 -13.58 -2.49
N LEU A 7 14.28 -14.16 -1.36
CA LEU A 7 14.00 -13.64 -0.02
C LEU A 7 15.33 -13.26 0.62
N ALA A 8 15.46 -12.02 1.08
CA ALA A 8 16.62 -11.51 1.78
C ALA A 8 16.25 -10.92 3.15
N CYS A 9 17.10 -11.14 4.15
CA CYS A 9 16.90 -10.66 5.50
C CYS A 9 18.14 -9.92 5.97
N THR A 10 18.00 -8.65 6.34
CA THR A 10 19.09 -7.77 6.77
C THR A 10 18.76 -7.11 8.09
N TRP A 11 19.70 -7.14 9.05
CA TRP A 11 19.52 -6.48 10.34
C TRP A 11 19.92 -5.00 10.27
N GLY A 12 19.15 -4.15 10.96
CA GLY A 12 19.50 -2.74 11.12
C GLY A 12 20.73 -2.51 12.00
N ARG A 13 21.08 -3.48 12.85
CA ARG A 13 22.31 -3.52 13.65
C ARG A 13 22.77 -4.96 13.83
N ALA A 14 23.99 -5.25 13.46
CA ALA A 14 24.62 -6.55 13.67
C ALA A 14 26.15 -6.41 13.74
N PRO A 15 26.82 -7.11 14.69
CA PRO A 15 26.23 -7.88 15.78
C PRO A 15 25.51 -6.99 16.81
N LEU A 16 24.59 -7.53 17.59
CA LEU A 16 24.04 -6.86 18.75
C LEU A 16 24.98 -7.02 19.97
N PRO A 17 25.03 -6.03 20.88
CA PRO A 17 25.74 -6.21 22.14
C PRO A 17 25.13 -7.36 22.96
N ALA A 18 25.98 -8.20 23.58
CA ALA A 18 25.55 -9.11 24.61
C ALA A 18 25.01 -8.32 25.80
N SER A 19 23.77 -8.52 26.18
CA SER A 19 23.07 -7.73 27.21
C SER A 19 22.31 -8.64 28.15
N GLN A 20 22.09 -8.15 29.38
CA GLN A 20 21.21 -8.77 30.37
C GLN A 20 19.73 -8.37 30.19
N SER A 21 19.45 -7.39 29.33
CA SER A 21 18.10 -6.87 29.05
C SER A 21 17.67 -7.19 27.63
N PRO A 22 16.36 -7.36 27.37
CA PRO A 22 15.84 -7.47 26.02
C PRO A 22 16.19 -6.24 25.19
N GLN A 23 16.46 -6.43 23.90
CA GLN A 23 16.84 -5.38 22.96
C GLN A 23 15.85 -5.30 21.79
N LEU A 24 15.56 -4.08 21.36
CA LEU A 24 14.82 -3.85 20.13
C LEU A 24 15.75 -4.03 18.93
N ALA A 25 15.36 -4.88 18.01
CA ALA A 25 16.06 -5.13 16.75
C ALA A 25 15.13 -4.86 15.56
N TYR A 26 15.70 -4.31 14.50
CA TYR A 26 14.99 -4.06 13.23
C TYR A 26 15.48 -5.06 12.18
N LEU A 27 14.54 -5.81 11.62
CA LEU A 27 14.80 -6.75 10.54
C LEU A 27 14.13 -6.24 9.26
N LEU A 28 14.92 -5.95 8.24
CA LEU A 28 14.45 -5.72 6.88
C LEU A 28 14.29 -7.07 6.18
N VAL A 29 13.10 -7.36 5.69
CA VAL A 29 12.81 -8.53 4.86
C VAL A 29 12.42 -8.05 3.47
N GLU A 30 13.09 -8.56 2.45
CA GLU A 30 12.94 -8.16 1.05
C GLU A 30 12.57 -9.36 0.20
N ALA A 31 11.50 -9.22 -0.57
CA ALA A 31 11.05 -10.20 -1.56
C ALA A 31 11.19 -9.60 -2.96
N THR A 32 12.09 -10.16 -3.77
CA THR A 32 12.39 -9.66 -5.12
C THR A 32 12.12 -10.76 -6.16
N PRO A 33 11.18 -10.57 -7.10
CA PRO A 33 11.02 -11.49 -8.23
C PRO A 33 12.26 -11.54 -9.12
N VAL A 34 12.65 -12.75 -9.52
CA VAL A 34 13.91 -13.00 -10.26
C VAL A 34 13.73 -12.88 -11.78
N ALA A 35 12.52 -12.98 -12.29
CA ALA A 35 12.24 -12.93 -13.73
C ALA A 35 11.49 -11.66 -14.09
N ALA A 36 11.86 -11.06 -15.23
CA ALA A 36 10.99 -10.10 -15.89
C ALA A 36 9.68 -10.83 -16.27
N ALA A 37 8.54 -10.34 -15.79
CA ALA A 37 7.27 -10.86 -16.27
C ALA A 37 7.13 -10.51 -17.75
N GLU A 38 6.81 -11.49 -18.59
CA GLU A 38 6.16 -11.18 -19.86
C GLU A 38 4.86 -10.44 -19.53
N ALA A 39 4.50 -9.44 -20.32
CA ALA A 39 3.27 -8.68 -20.08
C ALA A 39 2.07 -9.66 -20.04
N VAL A 40 1.41 -9.72 -18.91
CA VAL A 40 0.32 -10.67 -18.68
C VAL A 40 -1.00 -10.01 -19.00
N PRO A 41 -1.94 -10.71 -19.66
CA PRO A 41 -3.26 -10.16 -19.92
C PRO A 41 -3.95 -9.70 -18.63
N LEU A 42 -4.60 -8.54 -18.70
CA LEU A 42 -5.34 -7.97 -17.59
C LEU A 42 -6.84 -8.28 -17.69
N ASN A 43 -7.48 -8.33 -16.54
CA ASN A 43 -8.90 -8.13 -16.35
C ASN A 43 -9.06 -6.92 -15.43
N PHE A 44 -9.23 -5.74 -16.04
CA PHE A 44 -9.14 -4.45 -15.34
C PHE A 44 -10.49 -3.76 -15.27
N CYS A 45 -10.94 -3.49 -14.06
CA CYS A 45 -12.19 -2.79 -13.80
C CYS A 45 -11.94 -1.38 -13.25
N LEU A 46 -12.50 -0.38 -13.89
CA LEU A 46 -12.56 0.99 -13.40
C LEU A 46 -13.92 1.20 -12.70
N VAL A 47 -13.89 1.57 -11.43
CA VAL A 47 -15.08 1.94 -10.63
C VAL A 47 -14.93 3.42 -10.30
N LEU A 48 -15.69 4.25 -10.98
CA LEU A 48 -15.47 5.69 -11.06
C LEU A 48 -16.65 6.46 -10.48
N ASP A 49 -16.34 7.33 -9.55
CA ASP A 49 -17.28 8.29 -8.99
C ASP A 49 -17.64 9.35 -10.05
N ARG A 50 -18.94 9.58 -10.25
CA ARG A 50 -19.46 10.67 -11.07
C ARG A 50 -20.43 11.55 -10.31
N SER A 51 -20.35 11.56 -8.97
CA SER A 51 -21.16 12.41 -8.11
C SER A 51 -21.02 13.89 -8.44
N GLY A 52 -21.95 14.71 -7.96
CA GLY A 52 -21.98 16.15 -8.27
C GLY A 52 -20.71 16.90 -7.88
N SER A 53 -19.94 16.43 -6.88
CA SER A 53 -18.63 16.98 -6.49
C SER A 53 -17.53 16.79 -7.54
N MET A 54 -17.72 15.84 -8.47
CA MET A 54 -16.80 15.59 -9.59
C MET A 54 -16.92 16.59 -10.74
N GLN A 55 -17.86 17.54 -10.68
CA GLN A 55 -18.12 18.52 -11.74
C GLN A 55 -16.86 19.29 -12.17
N GLY A 56 -16.83 19.67 -13.45
CA GLY A 56 -15.81 20.56 -14.02
C GLY A 56 -14.48 19.88 -14.28
N ALA A 57 -13.39 20.44 -13.74
CA ALA A 57 -12.03 19.99 -14.01
C ALA A 57 -11.76 18.55 -13.54
N LYS A 58 -12.39 18.10 -12.45
CA LYS A 58 -12.23 16.75 -11.94
C LYS A 58 -12.75 15.71 -12.94
N LEU A 59 -14.00 15.90 -13.44
CA LEU A 59 -14.60 15.00 -14.40
C LEU A 59 -13.87 15.03 -15.76
N ALA A 60 -13.45 16.21 -16.21
CA ALA A 60 -12.67 16.35 -17.42
C ALA A 60 -11.34 15.59 -17.35
N SER A 61 -10.60 15.74 -16.23
CA SER A 61 -9.34 15.03 -15.98
C SER A 61 -9.55 13.52 -15.84
N LEU A 62 -10.65 13.09 -15.19
CA LEU A 62 -11.02 11.68 -15.07
C LEU A 62 -11.25 11.04 -16.45
N LYS A 63 -12.03 11.71 -17.32
CA LYS A 63 -12.28 11.26 -18.71
C LYS A 63 -10.96 11.13 -19.48
N ASP A 64 -10.11 12.13 -19.40
CA ASP A 64 -8.81 12.12 -20.07
C ASP A 64 -7.91 11.00 -19.56
N ALA A 65 -7.81 10.82 -18.25
CA ALA A 65 -7.04 9.74 -17.65
C ALA A 65 -7.56 8.36 -18.06
N THR A 66 -8.88 8.19 -18.08
CA THR A 66 -9.53 6.94 -18.51
C THR A 66 -9.24 6.64 -19.99
N LYS A 67 -9.34 7.65 -20.88
CA LYS A 67 -9.00 7.48 -22.31
C LYS A 67 -7.53 7.13 -22.51
N ARG A 68 -6.61 7.76 -21.79
CA ARG A 68 -5.18 7.44 -21.83
C ARG A 68 -4.88 6.05 -21.29
N LEU A 69 -5.59 5.63 -20.24
CA LEU A 69 -5.49 4.26 -19.74
C LEU A 69 -5.92 3.25 -20.81
N ILE A 70 -7.06 3.46 -21.48
CA ILE A 70 -7.53 2.61 -22.56
C ILE A 70 -6.47 2.49 -23.67
N ASP A 71 -5.71 3.56 -23.96
CA ASP A 71 -4.63 3.50 -24.94
C ASP A 71 -3.49 2.55 -24.56
N THR A 72 -3.25 2.34 -23.26
CA THR A 72 -2.18 1.45 -22.79
C THR A 72 -2.55 -0.03 -22.80
N LEU A 73 -3.85 -0.36 -22.87
CA LEU A 73 -4.32 -1.74 -22.88
C LEU A 73 -4.01 -2.42 -24.21
N THR A 74 -3.85 -3.73 -24.17
CA THR A 74 -3.67 -4.59 -25.35
C THR A 74 -4.99 -5.24 -25.77
N PRO A 75 -5.12 -5.78 -26.98
CA PRO A 75 -6.33 -6.50 -27.39
C PRO A 75 -6.64 -7.76 -26.55
N GLN A 76 -5.66 -8.26 -25.80
CA GLN A 76 -5.82 -9.41 -24.89
C GLN A 76 -6.37 -9.02 -23.52
N ASP A 77 -6.29 -7.73 -23.17
CA ASP A 77 -6.79 -7.21 -21.92
C ASP A 77 -8.31 -7.08 -21.95
N MET A 78 -8.96 -7.47 -20.86
CA MET A 78 -10.37 -7.19 -20.59
C MET A 78 -10.48 -5.88 -19.83
N VAL A 79 -11.41 -5.04 -20.24
CA VAL A 79 -11.71 -3.78 -19.55
C VAL A 79 -13.20 -3.68 -19.25
N SER A 80 -13.53 -3.21 -18.06
CA SER A 80 -14.88 -2.80 -17.69
C SER A 80 -14.86 -1.44 -17.01
N ILE A 81 -15.91 -0.66 -17.20
CA ILE A 81 -16.05 0.67 -16.59
C ILE A 81 -17.42 0.73 -15.91
N VAL A 82 -17.41 0.95 -14.62
CA VAL A 82 -18.59 1.12 -13.79
C VAL A 82 -18.58 2.54 -13.24
N LEU A 83 -19.69 3.22 -13.38
CA LEU A 83 -19.93 4.55 -12.82
C LEU A 83 -20.85 4.42 -11.62
N PHE A 84 -20.60 5.22 -10.59
CA PHE A 84 -21.50 5.30 -9.45
C PHE A 84 -21.73 6.76 -9.03
N ASP A 85 -22.94 7.01 -8.60
CA ASP A 85 -23.48 8.19 -7.92
C ASP A 85 -24.52 7.67 -6.91
N ASP A 86 -25.73 8.22 -6.82
CA ASP A 86 -26.87 7.59 -6.13
C ASP A 86 -27.33 6.29 -6.81
N THR A 87 -26.92 6.10 -8.06
CA THR A 87 -27.21 4.93 -8.89
C THR A 87 -25.91 4.28 -9.34
N VAL A 88 -26.05 3.11 -9.97
CA VAL A 88 -24.90 2.39 -10.54
C VAL A 88 -25.17 2.10 -12.01
N GLN A 89 -24.18 2.41 -12.83
CA GLN A 89 -24.22 2.15 -14.27
C GLN A 89 -22.98 1.37 -14.71
N VAL A 90 -23.16 0.21 -15.30
CA VAL A 90 -22.09 -0.44 -16.07
C VAL A 90 -22.02 0.26 -17.43
N LEU A 91 -21.10 1.21 -17.56
CA LEU A 91 -20.91 1.97 -18.80
C LEU A 91 -20.30 1.09 -19.88
N VAL A 92 -19.27 0.34 -19.51
CA VAL A 92 -18.60 -0.63 -20.39
C VAL A 92 -18.65 -1.98 -19.68
N PRO A 93 -19.46 -2.94 -20.14
CA PRO A 93 -19.37 -4.33 -19.67
C PRO A 93 -18.00 -4.93 -19.99
N ALA A 94 -17.58 -5.92 -19.20
CA ALA A 94 -16.27 -6.57 -19.39
C ALA A 94 -16.12 -7.05 -20.85
N THR A 95 -15.21 -6.41 -21.58
CA THR A 95 -14.99 -6.62 -23.00
C THR A 95 -13.50 -6.54 -23.35
N PRO A 96 -13.01 -7.24 -24.39
CA PRO A 96 -11.65 -7.07 -24.86
C PRO A 96 -11.37 -5.63 -25.31
N ALA A 97 -10.18 -5.09 -25.00
CA ALA A 97 -9.78 -3.73 -25.35
C ALA A 97 -9.37 -3.60 -26.82
N ILE A 98 -10.22 -4.08 -27.75
CA ILE A 98 -9.97 -4.11 -29.20
C ILE A 98 -10.39 -2.78 -29.82
N ASP A 99 -11.64 -2.39 -29.65
CA ASP A 99 -12.17 -1.13 -30.21
C ASP A 99 -12.03 0.02 -29.21
N LYS A 100 -10.80 0.51 -29.09
CA LYS A 100 -10.48 1.63 -28.21
C LYS A 100 -11.22 2.92 -28.58
N ALA A 101 -11.56 3.11 -29.84
CA ALA A 101 -12.29 4.30 -30.29
C ALA A 101 -13.72 4.29 -29.74
N ALA A 102 -14.42 3.18 -29.87
CA ALA A 102 -15.76 3.03 -29.31
C ALA A 102 -15.77 3.17 -27.78
N LEU A 103 -14.77 2.59 -27.08
CA LEU A 103 -14.63 2.73 -25.63
C LEU A 103 -14.46 4.20 -25.21
N LYS A 104 -13.64 4.95 -25.93
CA LYS A 104 -13.41 6.37 -25.64
C LYS A 104 -14.64 7.24 -25.88
N VAL A 105 -15.43 6.94 -26.91
CA VAL A 105 -16.70 7.63 -27.16
C VAL A 105 -17.66 7.45 -25.97
N GLN A 106 -17.73 6.25 -25.39
CA GLN A 106 -18.53 6.01 -24.20
C GLN A 106 -18.00 6.81 -22.99
N VAL A 107 -16.68 6.90 -22.82
CA VAL A 107 -16.06 7.71 -21.74
C VAL A 107 -16.38 9.19 -21.92
N ASP A 108 -16.38 9.72 -23.14
CA ASP A 108 -16.73 11.14 -23.40
C ASP A 108 -18.19 11.46 -23.04
N ALA A 109 -19.07 10.47 -23.06
CA ALA A 109 -20.49 10.63 -22.70
C ALA A 109 -20.77 10.59 -21.20
N ILE A 110 -19.75 10.43 -20.33
CA ILE A 110 -19.93 10.46 -18.86
C ILE A 110 -20.37 11.86 -18.44
N GLU A 111 -21.45 11.94 -17.66
CA GLU A 111 -21.95 13.18 -17.06
C GLU A 111 -22.00 13.02 -15.54
N GLU A 112 -21.81 14.13 -14.82
CA GLU A 112 -21.97 14.15 -13.37
C GLU A 112 -23.44 14.00 -12.98
N LEU A 113 -23.70 13.25 -11.90
CA LEU A 113 -25.03 13.04 -11.31
C LEU A 113 -24.91 12.96 -9.77
N GLY A 114 -25.99 13.04 -9.09
CA GLY A 114 -26.36 12.73 -7.70
C GLY A 114 -25.27 12.61 -6.63
N GLY A 115 -25.51 11.69 -5.71
CA GLY A 115 -24.70 11.42 -4.51
C GLY A 115 -23.62 10.34 -4.72
N THR A 116 -23.32 9.53 -3.65
CA THR A 116 -22.17 8.59 -3.68
C THR A 116 -22.54 7.24 -3.05
N ALA A 117 -22.93 6.26 -3.84
CA ALA A 117 -23.21 4.89 -3.43
C ALA A 117 -22.07 3.94 -3.82
N MET A 118 -20.94 4.04 -3.12
CA MET A 118 -19.68 3.38 -3.46
C MET A 118 -19.81 1.85 -3.46
N SER A 119 -20.52 1.27 -2.47
CA SER A 119 -20.65 -0.19 -2.36
C SER A 119 -21.37 -0.80 -3.56
N GLY A 120 -22.34 -0.08 -4.13
CA GLY A 120 -23.03 -0.48 -5.35
C GLY A 120 -22.09 -0.53 -6.56
N GLY A 121 -21.26 0.52 -6.72
CA GLY A 121 -20.22 0.57 -7.75
C GLY A 121 -19.22 -0.57 -7.62
N MET A 122 -18.72 -0.82 -6.42
CA MET A 122 -17.80 -1.93 -6.14
C MET A 122 -18.45 -3.29 -6.43
N ALA A 123 -19.71 -3.50 -6.05
CA ALA A 123 -20.42 -4.75 -6.31
C ALA A 123 -20.62 -5.01 -7.81
N ALA A 124 -20.96 -3.98 -8.59
CA ALA A 124 -21.06 -4.08 -10.03
C ALA A 124 -19.70 -4.37 -10.67
N GLY A 125 -18.63 -3.69 -10.23
CA GLY A 125 -17.27 -3.97 -10.68
C GLY A 125 -16.81 -5.40 -10.36
N GLN A 126 -17.14 -5.91 -9.18
CA GLN A 126 -16.90 -7.30 -8.79
C GLN A 126 -17.60 -8.28 -9.76
N ALA A 127 -18.88 -8.01 -10.07
CA ALA A 127 -19.64 -8.84 -11.00
C ALA A 127 -19.02 -8.85 -12.42
N GLU A 128 -18.50 -7.71 -12.88
CA GLU A 128 -17.81 -7.61 -14.17
C GLU A 128 -16.49 -8.39 -14.18
N LEU A 129 -15.67 -8.23 -13.12
CA LEU A 129 -14.39 -8.94 -13.00
C LEU A 129 -14.58 -10.46 -12.94
N ARG A 130 -15.59 -10.95 -12.21
CA ARG A 130 -15.88 -12.39 -12.07
C ARG A 130 -16.20 -13.09 -13.39
N LYS A 131 -16.64 -12.37 -14.44
CA LYS A 131 -16.91 -12.95 -15.76
C LYS A 131 -15.64 -13.49 -16.44
N HIS A 132 -14.47 -12.94 -16.12
CA HIS A 132 -13.21 -13.23 -16.81
C HIS A 132 -12.04 -13.49 -15.88
N LEU A 133 -12.30 -13.99 -14.66
CA LEU A 133 -11.23 -14.48 -13.77
C LEU A 133 -10.58 -15.71 -14.40
N ALA A 134 -9.24 -15.70 -14.50
CA ALA A 134 -8.48 -16.81 -15.05
C ALA A 134 -7.09 -16.87 -14.39
N PRO A 135 -6.48 -18.07 -14.28
CA PRO A 135 -5.16 -18.23 -13.64
C PRO A 135 -4.02 -17.50 -14.36
N ASP A 136 -4.14 -17.35 -15.69
CA ASP A 136 -3.17 -16.71 -16.59
C ASP A 136 -3.43 -15.20 -16.79
N ARG A 137 -4.37 -14.61 -16.04
CA ARG A 137 -4.79 -13.21 -16.18
C ARG A 137 -4.76 -12.51 -14.82
N VAL A 138 -4.21 -11.32 -14.77
CA VAL A 138 -4.23 -10.50 -13.55
C VAL A 138 -5.55 -9.74 -13.47
N ALA A 139 -6.29 -9.93 -12.38
CA ALA A 139 -7.52 -9.21 -12.11
C ALA A 139 -7.26 -8.05 -11.16
N ALA A 140 -7.63 -6.83 -11.54
CA ALA A 140 -7.45 -5.64 -10.73
C ALA A 140 -8.62 -4.66 -10.86
N MET A 141 -8.92 -3.97 -9.76
CA MET A 141 -9.91 -2.90 -9.70
C MET A 141 -9.21 -1.57 -9.37
N LEU A 142 -9.55 -0.52 -10.09
CA LEU A 142 -9.20 0.83 -9.74
C LEU A 142 -10.49 1.55 -9.31
N LEU A 143 -10.53 1.93 -8.04
CA LEU A 143 -11.62 2.70 -7.44
C LEU A 143 -11.17 4.16 -7.31
N LEU A 144 -11.95 5.11 -7.85
CA LEU A 144 -11.71 6.52 -7.67
C LEU A 144 -12.97 7.20 -7.13
N THR A 145 -12.81 8.01 -6.08
CA THR A 145 -13.88 8.84 -5.50
C THR A 145 -13.31 10.17 -5.03
N ASP A 146 -14.13 11.21 -5.04
CA ASP A 146 -13.83 12.51 -4.40
C ASP A 146 -14.74 12.82 -3.22
N GLY A 147 -15.66 11.91 -2.87
CA GLY A 147 -16.65 12.09 -1.84
C GLY A 147 -16.68 10.99 -0.78
N GLN A 148 -17.45 11.24 0.26
CA GLN A 148 -17.74 10.26 1.28
C GLN A 148 -18.98 9.45 0.90
N THR A 149 -18.91 8.15 1.07
CA THR A 149 -20.10 7.32 1.10
C THR A 149 -20.66 7.27 2.53
N TRP A 150 -21.96 7.08 2.67
CA TRP A 150 -22.63 7.12 3.97
C TRP A 150 -23.51 5.89 4.17
N GLY A 151 -23.20 5.11 5.22
CA GLY A 151 -24.03 3.99 5.66
C GLY A 151 -23.81 2.70 4.89
N ASP A 152 -22.86 2.65 3.94
CA ASP A 152 -22.50 1.45 3.19
C ASP A 152 -21.01 1.04 3.35
N GLU A 153 -20.29 1.67 4.29
CA GLU A 153 -18.85 1.45 4.51
C GLU A 153 -18.54 -0.02 4.84
N ASP A 154 -19.36 -0.65 5.69
CA ASP A 154 -19.18 -2.06 6.04
C ASP A 154 -19.43 -2.99 4.86
N ARG A 155 -20.34 -2.60 3.95
CA ARG A 155 -20.58 -3.32 2.71
C ARG A 155 -19.38 -3.19 1.77
N CYS A 156 -18.77 -2.00 1.65
CA CYS A 156 -17.54 -1.80 0.90
C CYS A 156 -16.40 -2.70 1.42
N ARG A 157 -16.21 -2.76 2.74
CA ARG A 157 -15.23 -3.65 3.37
C ARG A 157 -15.52 -5.14 3.12
N ALA A 158 -16.78 -5.52 3.13
CA ALA A 158 -17.19 -6.91 2.83
C ALA A 158 -16.85 -7.28 1.38
N ILE A 159 -17.20 -6.42 0.41
CA ILE A 159 -16.88 -6.62 -1.01
C ILE A 159 -15.37 -6.69 -1.24
N ALA A 160 -14.59 -5.83 -0.57
CA ALA A 160 -13.13 -5.89 -0.66
C ALA A 160 -12.57 -7.24 -0.18
N ARG A 161 -13.10 -7.82 0.91
CA ARG A 161 -12.71 -9.16 1.37
C ARG A 161 -13.11 -10.26 0.39
N GLU A 162 -14.27 -10.15 -0.24
CA GLU A 162 -14.70 -11.08 -1.29
C GLU A 162 -13.77 -10.99 -2.51
N LEU A 163 -13.45 -9.78 -2.97
CA LEU A 163 -12.51 -9.54 -4.07
C LEU A 163 -11.10 -10.06 -3.75
N ALA A 164 -10.66 -9.90 -2.50
CA ALA A 164 -9.39 -10.48 -2.05
C ALA A 164 -9.39 -12.02 -2.13
N ALA A 165 -10.52 -12.68 -1.82
CA ALA A 165 -10.66 -14.13 -1.97
C ALA A 165 -10.68 -14.55 -3.44
N ASP A 166 -11.16 -13.70 -4.35
CA ASP A 166 -11.13 -13.88 -5.81
C ASP A 166 -9.74 -13.58 -6.41
N GLY A 167 -8.75 -13.16 -5.61
CA GLY A 167 -7.42 -12.77 -6.07
C GLY A 167 -7.38 -11.42 -6.81
N VAL A 168 -8.34 -10.55 -6.57
CA VAL A 168 -8.42 -9.22 -7.17
C VAL A 168 -7.75 -8.18 -6.27
N ARG A 169 -6.80 -7.43 -6.83
CA ARG A 169 -6.15 -6.29 -6.16
C ARG A 169 -6.94 -5.00 -6.39
N ILE A 170 -7.14 -4.19 -5.35
CA ILE A 170 -7.81 -2.88 -5.46
C ILE A 170 -6.80 -1.76 -5.28
N THR A 171 -6.70 -0.85 -6.27
CA THR A 171 -6.08 0.46 -6.10
C THR A 171 -7.19 1.45 -5.80
N ALA A 172 -7.18 2.04 -4.60
CA ALA A 172 -8.20 2.97 -4.13
C ALA A 172 -7.65 4.41 -4.13
N LEU A 173 -8.23 5.29 -4.93
CA LEU A 173 -7.76 6.65 -5.13
C LEU A 173 -8.79 7.66 -4.61
N GLY A 174 -8.35 8.52 -3.72
CA GLY A 174 -9.16 9.64 -3.23
C GLY A 174 -8.72 10.96 -3.85
N LEU A 175 -9.65 11.68 -4.46
CA LEU A 175 -9.42 12.96 -5.15
C LEU A 175 -9.89 14.12 -4.30
N GLY A 176 -9.01 15.09 -4.00
CA GLY A 176 -9.34 16.21 -3.13
C GLY A 176 -9.50 15.80 -1.65
N ALA A 177 -10.18 16.60 -0.83
CA ALA A 177 -10.15 16.46 0.63
C ALA A 177 -11.35 15.75 1.26
N GLU A 178 -12.45 15.53 0.53
CA GLU A 178 -13.77 15.22 1.09
C GLU A 178 -14.12 13.70 1.21
N TRP A 179 -13.15 12.79 1.04
CA TRP A 179 -13.37 11.34 1.05
C TRP A 179 -12.90 10.67 2.35
N ASN A 180 -13.37 9.46 2.61
CA ASN A 180 -13.08 8.68 3.82
C ASN A 180 -11.76 7.89 3.69
N GLU A 181 -10.69 8.40 4.32
CA GLU A 181 -9.35 7.81 4.27
C GLU A 181 -9.29 6.39 4.83
N ARG A 182 -9.93 6.18 5.99
CA ARG A 182 -9.91 4.88 6.66
C ARG A 182 -10.59 3.82 5.81
N LEU A 183 -11.70 4.18 5.15
CA LEU A 183 -12.40 3.25 4.28
C LEU A 183 -11.57 2.86 3.07
N LEU A 184 -10.94 3.83 2.38
CA LEU A 184 -10.10 3.51 1.22
C LEU A 184 -8.84 2.72 1.62
N ASP A 185 -8.25 3.03 2.77
CA ASP A 185 -7.13 2.25 3.33
C ASP A 185 -7.58 0.81 3.61
N ASP A 186 -8.70 0.60 4.32
CA ASP A 186 -9.24 -0.72 4.64
C ASP A 186 -9.54 -1.56 3.38
N ILE A 187 -10.14 -0.93 2.35
CA ILE A 187 -10.47 -1.57 1.06
C ILE A 187 -9.19 -2.02 0.34
N ALA A 188 -8.20 -1.13 0.26
CA ALA A 188 -6.95 -1.44 -0.42
C ALA A 188 -6.14 -2.52 0.34
N GLU A 189 -5.98 -2.38 1.66
CA GLU A 189 -5.23 -3.32 2.49
C GLU A 189 -5.85 -4.72 2.50
N ALA A 190 -7.18 -4.83 2.51
CA ALA A 190 -7.86 -6.12 2.45
C ALA A 190 -7.47 -6.94 1.22
N THR A 191 -7.13 -6.29 0.10
CA THR A 191 -6.75 -6.93 -1.17
C THR A 191 -5.26 -6.95 -1.43
N GLY A 192 -4.43 -6.46 -0.49
CA GLY A 192 -2.98 -6.26 -0.71
C GLY A 192 -2.66 -5.15 -1.71
N GLY A 193 -3.63 -4.29 -1.99
CA GLY A 193 -3.47 -3.13 -2.87
C GLY A 193 -2.96 -1.87 -2.18
N ILE A 194 -3.20 -0.73 -2.80
CA ILE A 194 -2.68 0.56 -2.36
C ILE A 194 -3.81 1.59 -2.37
N SER A 195 -3.92 2.38 -1.30
CA SER A 195 -4.69 3.62 -1.29
C SER A 195 -3.77 4.80 -1.52
N ASP A 196 -4.23 5.79 -2.28
CA ASP A 196 -3.44 7.01 -2.51
C ASP A 196 -4.31 8.27 -2.61
N TYR A 197 -3.68 9.42 -2.44
CA TYR A 197 -4.30 10.73 -2.46
C TYR A 197 -3.88 11.54 -3.69
N ILE A 198 -4.86 12.08 -4.39
CA ILE A 198 -4.69 12.94 -5.56
C ILE A 198 -5.12 14.36 -5.17
N ALA A 199 -4.16 15.25 -5.00
CA ALA A 199 -4.44 16.65 -4.69
C ALA A 199 -4.89 17.43 -5.93
N ASP A 200 -4.22 17.22 -7.06
CA ASP A 200 -4.48 17.91 -8.31
C ASP A 200 -5.10 16.96 -9.35
N PRO A 201 -6.34 17.24 -9.81
CA PRO A 201 -7.01 16.42 -10.84
C PRO A 201 -6.16 16.20 -12.09
N ALA A 202 -5.31 17.14 -12.49
CA ALA A 202 -4.43 17.01 -13.64
C ALA A 202 -3.47 15.81 -13.53
N THR A 203 -3.20 15.33 -12.32
CA THR A 203 -2.30 14.21 -12.06
C THR A 203 -2.99 12.83 -12.08
N ILE A 204 -4.32 12.74 -12.20
CA ILE A 204 -5.08 11.47 -12.24
C ILE A 204 -4.45 10.48 -13.23
N THR A 205 -4.05 10.96 -14.41
CA THR A 205 -3.43 10.14 -15.45
C THR A 205 -2.21 9.37 -14.94
N ASN A 206 -1.36 10.00 -14.13
CA ASN A 206 -0.16 9.36 -13.61
C ASN A 206 -0.50 8.21 -12.64
N PHE A 207 -1.54 8.39 -11.82
CA PHE A 207 -2.02 7.35 -10.91
C PHE A 207 -2.63 6.16 -11.65
N PHE A 208 -3.43 6.43 -12.68
CA PHE A 208 -4.04 5.39 -13.52
C PHE A 208 -2.97 4.58 -14.25
N GLN A 209 -1.98 5.25 -14.85
CA GLN A 209 -0.88 4.58 -15.54
C GLN A 209 -0.05 3.73 -14.59
N ARG A 210 0.24 4.21 -13.37
CA ARG A 210 0.94 3.41 -12.35
C ARG A 210 0.15 2.16 -11.97
N ALA A 211 -1.16 2.28 -11.76
CA ALA A 211 -2.01 1.15 -11.40
C ALA A 211 -2.02 0.06 -12.49
N VAL A 212 -2.11 0.46 -13.77
CA VAL A 212 -2.05 -0.49 -14.89
C VAL A 212 -0.67 -1.13 -15.00
N ARG A 213 0.41 -0.34 -14.93
CA ARG A 213 1.78 -0.88 -14.99
C ARG A 213 2.06 -1.86 -13.86
N ALA A 214 1.63 -1.55 -12.65
CA ALA A 214 1.76 -2.45 -11.50
C ALA A 214 1.01 -3.78 -11.74
N ALA A 215 -0.20 -3.73 -12.32
CA ALA A 215 -0.95 -4.93 -12.67
C ALA A 215 -0.28 -5.73 -13.80
N GLN A 216 0.17 -5.05 -14.88
CA GLN A 216 0.88 -5.68 -16.00
C GLN A 216 2.23 -6.28 -15.58
N GLY A 217 2.88 -5.68 -14.59
CA GLY A 217 4.16 -6.12 -14.06
C GLY A 217 4.06 -7.22 -12.99
N THR A 218 2.88 -7.73 -12.67
CA THR A 218 2.72 -8.77 -11.65
C THR A 218 3.51 -10.03 -12.03
N ALA A 219 4.42 -10.46 -11.16
CA ALA A 219 5.22 -11.69 -11.33
C ALA A 219 4.73 -12.83 -10.43
N ALA A 220 4.19 -12.50 -9.26
CA ALA A 220 3.64 -13.46 -8.33
C ALA A 220 2.44 -12.86 -7.59
N ARG A 221 1.47 -13.71 -7.25
CA ARG A 221 0.22 -13.30 -6.60
C ARG A 221 0.16 -13.80 -5.17
N ASP A 222 -0.66 -13.10 -4.37
CA ASP A 222 -1.01 -13.44 -2.98
C ASP A 222 0.21 -13.76 -2.11
N ALA A 223 1.27 -12.96 -2.25
CA ALA A 223 2.47 -13.14 -1.46
C ALA A 223 2.19 -12.88 0.02
N ARG A 224 2.68 -13.80 0.86
CA ARG A 224 2.51 -13.77 2.32
C ARG A 224 3.83 -14.10 2.98
N LEU A 225 4.26 -13.24 3.87
CA LEU A 225 5.43 -13.47 4.72
C LEU A 225 4.96 -14.13 6.03
N LEU A 226 5.52 -15.29 6.33
CA LEU A 226 5.38 -15.97 7.61
C LEU A 226 6.72 -15.91 8.34
N LEU A 227 6.74 -15.38 9.55
CA LEU A 227 7.91 -15.40 10.43
C LEU A 227 7.65 -16.37 11.58
N ARG A 228 8.44 -17.46 11.63
CA ARG A 228 8.47 -18.40 12.75
C ARG A 228 9.56 -17.96 13.71
N LEU A 229 9.15 -17.28 14.77
CA LEU A 229 10.06 -16.73 15.79
C LEU A 229 10.53 -17.85 16.71
N VAL A 230 11.78 -17.78 17.15
CA VAL A 230 12.24 -18.65 18.23
C VAL A 230 11.66 -18.19 19.57
N ARG A 231 11.70 -19.08 20.56
CA ARG A 231 11.18 -18.81 21.90
C ARG A 231 11.73 -17.49 22.48
N ASP A 232 10.85 -16.72 23.10
CA ASP A 232 11.12 -15.44 23.79
C ASP A 232 11.45 -14.26 22.84
N VAL A 233 11.47 -14.46 21.51
CA VAL A 233 11.46 -13.37 20.54
C VAL A 233 10.02 -12.94 20.31
N THR A 234 9.73 -11.64 20.47
CA THR A 234 8.37 -11.12 20.32
C THR A 234 8.29 -10.03 19.26
N PRO A 235 7.32 -10.07 18.36
CA PRO A 235 7.11 -9.01 17.38
C PRO A 235 6.47 -7.80 18.06
N ARG A 236 6.85 -6.60 17.65
CA ARG A 236 6.27 -5.36 18.13
C ARG A 236 5.44 -4.65 17.07
N ALA A 237 5.94 -4.63 15.85
CA ALA A 237 5.25 -4.03 14.69
C ALA A 237 5.83 -4.55 13.39
N VAL A 238 5.03 -4.49 12.34
CA VAL A 238 5.44 -4.79 10.97
C VAL A 238 4.98 -3.65 10.06
N TYR A 239 5.92 -3.08 9.33
CA TYR A 239 5.66 -2.00 8.40
C TYR A 239 6.08 -2.40 6.99
N ARG A 240 5.17 -2.30 6.03
CA ARG A 240 5.58 -2.25 4.62
C ARG A 240 6.40 -0.99 4.41
N VAL A 241 7.46 -1.10 3.63
CA VAL A 241 8.36 0.01 3.30
C VAL A 241 8.22 0.36 1.83
N THR A 242 8.24 -0.63 0.95
CA THR A 242 7.99 -0.46 -0.48
C THR A 242 6.77 -1.27 -0.92
N PRO A 243 5.97 -0.77 -1.86
CA PRO A 243 6.09 0.48 -2.64
C PRO A 243 5.68 1.74 -1.88
N VAL A 244 4.97 1.66 -0.78
CA VAL A 244 4.58 2.78 0.12
C VAL A 244 4.60 2.32 1.56
N ILE A 245 4.92 3.23 2.48
CA ILE A 245 4.93 2.93 3.91
C ILE A 245 3.49 2.71 4.40
N ALA A 246 3.27 1.57 5.04
CA ALA A 246 2.01 1.23 5.69
C ALA A 246 2.26 0.38 6.93
N ASN A 247 1.42 0.54 7.95
CA ASN A 247 1.42 -0.38 9.09
C ASN A 247 0.59 -1.62 8.70
N LEU A 248 1.24 -2.74 8.49
CA LEU A 248 0.56 -3.97 8.09
C LEU A 248 -0.10 -4.69 9.28
N GLY A 249 0.20 -4.25 10.52
CA GLY A 249 -0.11 -5.08 11.67
C GLY A 249 0.58 -6.44 11.53
N TYR A 250 0.10 -7.41 12.27
CA TYR A 250 0.44 -8.82 12.05
C TYR A 250 -0.66 -9.70 12.67
N GLN A 251 -0.86 -10.88 12.10
CA GLN A 251 -1.75 -11.87 12.66
C GLN A 251 -0.91 -12.91 13.39
N PRO A 252 -1.04 -13.03 14.73
CA PRO A 252 -0.38 -14.11 15.44
C PRO A 252 -1.02 -15.45 15.05
N ILE A 253 -0.22 -16.34 14.48
CA ILE A 253 -0.61 -17.73 14.23
C ILE A 253 0.08 -18.56 15.30
N GLY A 254 -0.60 -18.77 16.44
CA GLY A 254 0.03 -19.39 17.61
C GLY A 254 0.94 -18.44 18.41
N GLN A 255 1.74 -18.99 19.34
CA GLN A 255 2.54 -18.20 20.27
C GLN A 255 3.83 -17.59 19.68
N SER A 256 4.29 -18.08 18.52
CA SER A 256 5.60 -17.74 17.96
C SER A 256 5.61 -17.51 16.46
N GLU A 257 4.44 -17.36 15.83
CA GLU A 257 4.33 -17.18 14.38
C GLU A 257 3.58 -15.89 14.06
N VAL A 258 4.11 -15.14 13.09
CA VAL A 258 3.56 -13.87 12.61
C VAL A 258 3.32 -13.99 11.11
N SER A 259 2.09 -13.78 10.67
CA SER A 259 1.75 -13.73 9.25
C SER A 259 1.45 -12.30 8.81
N VAL A 260 1.98 -11.94 7.65
CA VAL A 260 1.79 -10.62 7.04
C VAL A 260 1.50 -10.79 5.55
N ARG A 261 0.42 -10.20 5.06
CA ARG A 261 0.10 -10.18 3.63
C ARG A 261 0.93 -9.09 2.94
N LEU A 262 1.65 -9.46 1.89
CA LEU A 262 2.41 -8.53 1.04
C LEU A 262 1.62 -8.12 -0.22
N GLY A 263 0.65 -8.95 -0.65
CA GLY A 263 -0.09 -8.76 -1.88
C GLY A 263 0.65 -9.32 -3.10
N ASP A 264 0.40 -8.74 -4.27
CA ASP A 264 1.07 -9.15 -5.49
C ASP A 264 2.48 -8.56 -5.56
N LEU A 265 3.42 -9.34 -6.05
CA LEU A 265 4.81 -8.93 -6.27
C LEU A 265 5.00 -8.52 -7.73
N GLU A 266 5.53 -7.33 -7.94
CA GLU A 266 5.78 -6.77 -9.26
C GLU A 266 7.18 -7.16 -9.75
N ALA A 267 7.31 -7.56 -11.01
CA ALA A 267 8.59 -7.79 -11.64
C ALA A 267 9.46 -6.53 -11.56
N ASN A 268 10.75 -6.71 -11.35
CA ASN A 268 11.73 -5.62 -11.21
C ASN A 268 11.49 -4.66 -10.03
N ALA A 269 10.57 -4.99 -9.13
CA ALA A 269 10.35 -4.23 -7.90
C ALA A 269 10.56 -5.14 -6.67
N THR A 270 11.11 -4.57 -5.61
CA THR A 270 11.33 -5.29 -4.35
C THR A 270 10.23 -4.91 -3.35
N ALA A 271 9.45 -5.89 -2.90
CA ALA A 271 8.56 -5.71 -1.78
C ALA A 271 9.36 -5.80 -0.48
N SER A 272 9.36 -4.75 0.32
CA SER A 272 10.16 -4.66 1.53
C SER A 272 9.30 -4.41 2.76
N VAL A 273 9.62 -5.09 3.86
CA VAL A 273 9.00 -4.86 5.17
C VAL A 273 10.06 -4.70 6.24
N ILE A 274 9.82 -3.80 7.18
CA ILE A 274 10.57 -3.71 8.44
C ILE A 274 9.76 -4.37 9.54
N VAL A 275 10.40 -5.31 10.22
CA VAL A 275 9.86 -6.00 11.40
C VAL A 275 10.60 -5.51 12.64
N GLU A 276 9.87 -4.96 13.58
CA GLU A 276 10.37 -4.60 14.89
C GLU A 276 10.25 -5.81 15.83
N LEU A 277 11.38 -6.32 16.29
CA LEU A 277 11.46 -7.49 17.16
C LEU A 277 12.07 -7.11 18.53
N MET A 278 11.47 -7.61 19.60
CA MET A 278 12.12 -7.64 20.90
C MET A 278 12.87 -8.96 21.03
N VAL A 279 14.19 -8.87 21.11
CA VAL A 279 15.08 -10.03 21.22
C VAL A 279 15.51 -10.20 22.66
N PRO A 280 15.41 -11.42 23.24
CA PRO A 280 15.78 -11.66 24.62
C PRO A 280 17.29 -11.54 24.85
N PRO A 281 17.75 -11.41 26.11
CA PRO A 281 19.17 -11.40 26.46
C PRO A 281 19.88 -12.64 25.92
N ARG A 282 21.07 -12.45 25.33
CA ARG A 282 21.92 -13.53 24.81
C ARG A 282 23.37 -13.26 25.16
N GLN A 283 24.14 -14.33 25.34
CA GLN A 283 25.59 -14.29 25.39
C GLN A 283 26.17 -14.05 23.99
N ALA A 284 27.45 -13.69 23.93
CA ALA A 284 28.15 -13.57 22.64
C ALA A 284 28.11 -14.90 21.86
N GLY A 285 27.82 -14.79 20.55
CA GLY A 285 27.68 -15.94 19.63
C GLY A 285 26.57 -15.74 18.62
N GLY A 286 26.44 -16.66 17.70
CA GLY A 286 25.41 -16.64 16.65
C GLY A 286 24.17 -17.44 17.07
N PHE A 287 22.98 -16.84 16.90
CA PHE A 287 21.71 -17.48 17.24
C PHE A 287 20.71 -17.32 16.10
N ARG A 288 19.93 -18.38 15.85
CA ARG A 288 18.75 -18.25 15.02
C ARG A 288 17.68 -17.51 15.81
N VAL A 289 17.15 -16.43 15.23
CA VAL A 289 16.11 -15.59 15.81
C VAL A 289 14.74 -15.93 15.23
N ALA A 290 14.72 -16.25 13.95
CA ALA A 290 13.50 -16.61 13.22
C ALA A 290 13.82 -17.50 12.00
N GLN A 291 12.76 -18.05 11.40
CA GLN A 291 12.76 -18.50 10.01
C GLN A 291 11.73 -17.64 9.27
N ALA A 292 12.16 -17.01 8.20
CA ALA A 292 11.28 -16.30 7.28
C ALA A 292 10.85 -17.27 6.17
N GLU A 293 9.54 -17.34 5.93
CA GLU A 293 8.95 -18.14 4.83
C GLU A 293 8.10 -17.18 3.99
N LEU A 294 8.39 -17.13 2.70
CA LEU A 294 7.58 -16.38 1.73
C LEU A 294 6.74 -17.37 0.95
N HIS A 295 5.44 -17.29 1.10
CA HIS A 295 4.43 -18.02 0.37
C HIS A 295 3.90 -17.18 -0.77
N PHE A 296 3.81 -17.69 -1.98
CA PHE A 296 3.30 -16.98 -3.15
C PHE A 296 2.86 -17.93 -4.26
N THR A 297 2.00 -17.47 -5.15
CA THR A 297 1.63 -18.20 -6.37
C THR A 297 2.29 -17.52 -7.58
N PRO A 298 3.23 -18.16 -8.28
CA PRO A 298 3.81 -17.61 -9.51
C PRO A 298 2.70 -17.34 -10.54
N LEU A 299 2.83 -16.27 -11.29
CA LEU A 299 1.90 -15.98 -12.36
C LEU A 299 2.04 -17.02 -13.48
N GLY A 300 0.91 -17.54 -14.01
CA GLY A 300 0.90 -18.64 -14.98
C GLY A 300 1.30 -20.00 -14.40
N GLY A 301 1.65 -20.08 -13.11
CA GLY A 301 1.96 -21.31 -12.42
C GLY A 301 0.76 -21.94 -11.72
N THR A 302 0.81 -23.25 -11.49
CA THR A 302 -0.19 -23.95 -10.69
C THR A 302 0.39 -24.27 -9.32
N GLY A 303 -0.22 -23.71 -8.28
CA GLY A 303 0.10 -24.02 -6.89
C GLY A 303 1.00 -23.01 -6.18
N GLU A 304 0.87 -22.99 -4.86
CA GLU A 304 1.67 -22.17 -3.96
C GLU A 304 3.13 -22.63 -3.95
N ARG A 305 4.05 -21.69 -3.96
CA ARG A 305 5.48 -21.91 -3.72
C ARG A 305 5.90 -21.29 -2.41
N VAL A 306 6.93 -21.85 -1.80
CA VAL A 306 7.48 -21.38 -0.52
C VAL A 306 8.99 -21.23 -0.64
N VAL A 307 9.49 -20.03 -0.34
CA VAL A 307 10.92 -19.77 -0.17
C VAL A 307 11.18 -19.54 1.32
N LYS A 308 12.24 -20.17 1.84
CA LYS A 308 12.60 -20.12 3.27
C LYS A 308 13.99 -19.58 3.47
N GLN A 309 14.16 -18.79 4.53
CA GLN A 309 15.46 -18.30 4.97
C GLN A 309 15.54 -18.31 6.50
N ASP A 310 16.61 -18.89 7.04
CA ASP A 310 16.92 -18.75 8.46
C ASP A 310 17.47 -17.36 8.75
N VAL A 311 16.95 -16.72 9.78
CA VAL A 311 17.32 -15.38 10.22
C VAL A 311 18.25 -15.52 11.42
N LEU A 312 19.54 -15.38 11.15
CA LEU A 312 20.61 -15.48 12.15
C LEU A 312 20.96 -14.07 12.67
N LEU A 313 21.27 -13.96 13.93
CA LEU A 313 21.75 -12.74 14.57
C LEU A 313 22.94 -13.07 15.45
N GLU A 314 24.01 -12.32 15.27
CA GLU A 314 25.20 -12.43 16.10
C GLU A 314 25.16 -11.48 17.28
N PHE A 315 25.67 -11.91 18.42
CA PHE A 315 25.85 -11.12 19.62
C PHE A 315 27.34 -11.03 19.97
N THR A 316 27.80 -9.85 20.38
CA THR A 316 29.19 -9.59 20.71
C THR A 316 29.35 -9.05 22.12
N ALA A 317 30.42 -9.43 22.78
CA ALA A 317 30.83 -8.82 24.05
C ALA A 317 31.55 -7.47 23.84
N ASP A 318 32.07 -7.19 22.65
CA ASP A 318 32.70 -5.92 22.30
C ASP A 318 31.73 -5.01 21.57
N GLU A 319 31.14 -4.05 22.22
CA GLU A 319 30.16 -3.11 21.65
C GLU A 319 30.69 -2.32 20.46
N ARG A 320 32.01 -2.16 20.32
CA ARG A 320 32.62 -1.46 19.17
C ARG A 320 32.48 -2.23 17.85
N GLN A 321 32.22 -3.53 17.92
CA GLN A 321 31.95 -4.35 16.74
C GLN A 321 30.51 -4.21 16.22
N ALA A 322 29.61 -3.67 17.05
CA ALA A 322 28.22 -3.48 16.69
C ALA A 322 28.09 -2.37 15.65
N ALA A 323 27.80 -2.74 14.42
CA ALA A 323 27.64 -1.82 13.31
C ALA A 323 26.17 -1.67 12.90
N TYR A 324 25.80 -0.45 12.54
CA TYR A 324 24.50 -0.17 11.94
C TYR A 324 24.58 -0.31 10.41
N ASP A 325 23.55 -0.94 9.84
CA ASP A 325 23.36 -0.91 8.40
C ASP A 325 22.71 0.43 8.02
N PRO A 326 23.40 1.31 7.25
CA PRO A 326 22.91 2.66 6.95
C PRO A 326 21.61 2.64 6.15
N ARG A 327 21.44 1.66 5.24
CA ARG A 327 20.25 1.52 4.39
C ARG A 327 19.04 1.14 5.24
N VAL A 328 19.18 0.12 6.09
CA VAL A 328 18.10 -0.32 6.97
C VAL A 328 17.73 0.80 7.95
N MET A 329 18.71 1.48 8.54
CA MET A 329 18.46 2.58 9.47
C MET A 329 17.78 3.78 8.78
N ASN A 330 18.13 4.11 7.56
CA ASN A 330 17.41 5.14 6.80
C ASN A 330 15.92 4.77 6.61
N LEU A 331 15.63 3.51 6.29
CA LEU A 331 14.24 3.03 6.19
C LEU A 331 13.51 3.07 7.54
N VAL A 332 14.20 2.72 8.64
CA VAL A 332 13.66 2.82 10.02
C VAL A 332 13.31 4.26 10.36
N GLU A 333 14.13 5.23 9.99
CA GLU A 333 13.86 6.66 10.22
C GLU A 333 12.64 7.14 9.41
N LYS A 334 12.50 6.70 8.15
CA LYS A 334 11.31 6.99 7.33
C LYS A 334 10.03 6.41 7.95
N VAL A 335 10.09 5.16 8.39
CA VAL A 335 8.98 4.52 9.13
C VAL A 335 8.69 5.25 10.44
N THR A 336 9.73 5.74 11.15
CA THR A 336 9.56 6.48 12.39
C THR A 336 8.87 7.82 12.16
N ALA A 337 9.24 8.57 11.13
CA ALA A 337 8.56 9.80 10.73
C ALA A 337 7.07 9.54 10.42
N PHE A 338 6.76 8.49 9.66
CA PHE A 338 5.39 8.05 9.38
C PHE A 338 4.61 7.69 10.67
N LYS A 339 5.22 6.93 11.59
CA LYS A 339 4.61 6.58 12.89
C LYS A 339 4.27 7.80 13.72
N LEU A 340 5.20 8.75 13.82
CA LEU A 340 5.02 9.98 14.60
C LEU A 340 3.88 10.82 14.02
N GLN A 341 3.85 10.99 12.72
CA GLN A 341 2.81 11.73 12.04
C GLN A 341 1.44 11.05 12.19
N THR A 342 1.33 9.75 11.96
CA THR A 342 0.06 9.02 12.12
C THR A 342 -0.48 9.13 13.56
N ARG A 343 0.41 9.01 14.56
CA ARG A 343 0.03 9.19 15.98
C ARG A 343 -0.39 10.63 16.29
N ALA A 344 0.26 11.62 15.68
CA ALA A 344 -0.11 13.02 15.86
C ALA A 344 -1.53 13.29 15.38
N LEU A 345 -1.88 12.78 14.20
CA LEU A 345 -3.24 12.90 13.66
C LEU A 345 -4.28 12.26 14.59
N SER A 346 -4.01 11.03 15.04
CA SER A 346 -4.91 10.32 15.96
C SER A 346 -5.07 11.05 17.30
N GLU A 347 -4.01 11.66 17.84
CA GLU A 347 -4.10 12.47 19.07
C GLU A 347 -4.84 13.78 18.86
N ALA A 348 -4.67 14.43 17.71
CA ALA A 348 -5.42 15.63 17.36
C ALA A 348 -6.93 15.34 17.24
N GLU A 349 -7.31 14.23 16.59
CA GLU A 349 -8.69 13.73 16.54
C GLU A 349 -9.27 13.45 17.93
N ALA A 350 -8.45 12.93 18.85
CA ALA A 350 -8.84 12.66 20.22
C ALA A 350 -8.85 13.94 21.13
N GLY A 351 -8.52 15.11 20.57
CA GLY A 351 -8.47 16.39 21.29
C GLY A 351 -7.19 16.64 22.08
N ASN A 352 -6.19 15.74 22.04
CA ASN A 352 -4.89 15.94 22.69
C ASN A 352 -3.96 16.77 21.79
N LEU A 353 -4.25 18.08 21.68
CA LEU A 353 -3.49 18.98 20.82
C LEU A 353 -2.00 19.10 21.23
N ALA A 354 -1.70 19.08 22.53
CA ALA A 354 -0.33 19.15 23.01
C ALA A 354 0.50 17.91 22.61
N GLY A 355 -0.06 16.73 22.77
CA GLY A 355 0.58 15.48 22.33
C GLY A 355 0.75 15.41 20.82
N ALA A 356 -0.27 15.85 20.05
CA ALA A 356 -0.21 15.96 18.60
C ALA A 356 0.92 16.90 18.14
N THR A 357 0.98 18.10 18.70
CA THR A 357 2.03 19.10 18.42
C THR A 357 3.43 18.54 18.68
N GLN A 358 3.64 17.90 19.82
CA GLN A 358 4.94 17.31 20.16
C GLN A 358 5.37 16.25 19.14
N LYS A 359 4.42 15.41 18.69
CA LYS A 359 4.70 14.37 17.69
C LYS A 359 4.96 14.93 16.30
N LEU A 360 4.23 15.97 15.89
CA LEU A 360 4.50 16.66 14.61
C LEU A 360 5.89 17.30 14.61
N ARG A 361 6.30 17.95 15.70
CA ARG A 361 7.66 18.50 15.82
C ARG A 361 8.73 17.41 15.76
N ALA A 362 8.50 16.28 16.46
CA ALA A 362 9.41 15.15 16.38
C ALA A 362 9.47 14.54 14.97
N ALA A 363 8.33 14.44 14.24
CA ALA A 363 8.28 14.02 12.86
C ALA A 363 9.06 14.99 11.96
N ALA A 364 8.86 16.31 12.14
CA ALA A 364 9.59 17.32 11.38
C ALA A 364 11.10 17.22 11.56
N THR A 365 11.60 16.99 12.79
CA THR A 365 13.02 16.77 13.04
C THR A 365 13.54 15.56 12.25
N ARG A 366 12.83 14.43 12.28
CA ARG A 366 13.21 13.23 11.50
C ARG A 366 13.22 13.48 10.01
N LEU A 367 12.23 14.22 9.50
CA LEU A 367 12.17 14.59 8.08
C LEU A 367 13.32 15.51 7.68
N LEU A 368 13.74 16.43 8.54
CA LEU A 368 14.94 17.26 8.32
C LEU A 368 16.21 16.41 8.25
N ASP A 369 16.38 15.46 9.18
CA ASP A 369 17.53 14.53 9.20
C ASP A 369 17.57 13.65 7.94
N LEU A 370 16.40 13.36 7.34
CA LEU A 370 16.26 12.64 6.08
C LEU A 370 16.44 13.51 4.82
N GLY A 371 16.60 14.84 4.97
CA GLY A 371 16.69 15.79 3.86
C GLY A 371 15.35 16.14 3.20
N GLU A 372 14.23 15.73 3.78
CA GLU A 372 12.88 15.98 3.27
C GLU A 372 12.35 17.34 3.76
N LEU A 373 12.96 18.42 3.25
CA LEU A 373 12.77 19.79 3.75
C LEU A 373 11.33 20.29 3.63
N GLU A 374 10.67 20.04 2.48
CA GLU A 374 9.30 20.47 2.25
C GLU A 374 8.30 19.79 3.20
N LEU A 375 8.49 18.50 3.43
CA LEU A 375 7.64 17.74 4.34
C LEU A 375 7.88 18.13 5.81
N ALA A 376 9.14 18.40 6.14
CA ALA A 376 9.49 18.90 7.48
C ALA A 376 8.84 20.25 7.74
N GLN A 377 8.87 21.17 6.78
CA GLN A 377 8.23 22.47 6.89
C GLN A 377 6.70 22.31 7.06
N LYS A 378 6.04 21.48 6.25
CA LYS A 378 4.60 21.20 6.39
C LYS A 378 4.24 20.65 7.78
N ALA A 379 5.05 19.72 8.30
CA ALA A 379 4.84 19.18 9.64
C ALA A 379 5.01 20.25 10.73
N GLN A 380 5.96 21.20 10.58
CA GLN A 380 6.14 22.34 11.50
C GLN A 380 4.98 23.32 11.43
N GLU A 381 4.49 23.64 10.23
CA GLU A 381 3.34 24.52 10.02
C GLU A 381 2.07 23.96 10.69
N GLN A 382 1.84 22.64 10.53
CA GLN A 382 0.74 21.97 11.21
C GLN A 382 0.89 22.00 12.74
N ALA A 383 2.11 21.76 13.26
CA ALA A 383 2.37 21.85 14.68
C ALA A 383 2.09 23.28 15.24
N ALA A 384 2.52 24.31 14.50
CA ALA A 384 2.29 25.70 14.88
C ALA A 384 0.80 26.10 14.82
N ALA A 385 0.05 25.57 13.85
CA ALA A 385 -1.41 25.78 13.76
C ALA A 385 -2.14 25.19 14.98
N LEU A 386 -1.78 23.97 15.39
CA LEU A 386 -2.35 23.34 16.58
C LEU A 386 -2.03 24.12 17.87
N GLU A 387 -0.82 24.68 18.02
CA GLU A 387 -0.45 25.52 19.17
C GLU A 387 -1.26 26.82 19.24
N GLN A 388 -1.67 27.34 18.09
CA GLN A 388 -2.53 28.53 18.02
C GLN A 388 -4.02 28.18 18.24
N GLY A 389 -4.33 26.93 18.55
CA GLY A 389 -5.72 26.46 18.70
C GLY A 389 -6.48 26.39 17.37
N LYS A 390 -5.77 26.45 16.22
CA LYS A 390 -6.36 26.28 14.90
C LYS A 390 -6.37 24.79 14.58
N GLY A 391 -7.49 24.28 14.08
CA GLY A 391 -7.57 22.94 13.54
C GLY A 391 -6.69 22.78 12.29
N MET A 392 -6.22 21.57 12.02
CA MET A 392 -5.60 21.24 10.74
C MET A 392 -6.67 21.06 9.68
N SER A 393 -6.49 21.64 8.48
CA SER A 393 -7.40 21.34 7.37
C SER A 393 -7.29 19.86 6.93
N ALA A 394 -8.41 19.28 6.50
CA ALA A 394 -8.42 17.91 5.99
C ALA A 394 -7.43 17.71 4.83
N GLU A 395 -7.33 18.71 3.96
CA GLU A 395 -6.38 18.72 2.85
C GLU A 395 -4.92 18.63 3.31
N SER A 396 -4.50 19.50 4.24
CA SER A 396 -3.14 19.50 4.79
C SER A 396 -2.81 18.19 5.52
N GLN A 397 -3.79 17.60 6.22
CA GLN A 397 -3.61 16.30 6.88
C GLN A 397 -3.36 15.20 5.86
N LYS A 398 -4.19 15.11 4.81
CA LYS A 398 -4.05 14.12 3.74
C LYS A 398 -2.74 14.29 3.00
N GLU A 399 -2.42 15.51 2.62
CA GLU A 399 -1.20 15.83 1.90
C GLU A 399 0.04 15.36 2.66
N LEU A 400 0.18 15.70 3.94
CA LEU A 400 1.31 15.27 4.76
C LEU A 400 1.34 13.75 4.96
N ARG A 401 0.17 13.13 5.24
CA ARG A 401 0.05 11.69 5.44
C ARG A 401 0.51 10.90 4.22
N TYR A 402 -0.03 11.21 3.05
CA TYR A 402 0.29 10.46 1.83
C TYR A 402 1.68 10.79 1.30
N ALA A 403 2.17 12.03 1.45
CA ALA A 403 3.54 12.35 1.13
C ALA A 403 4.54 11.60 2.02
N THR A 404 4.27 11.46 3.31
CA THR A 404 5.10 10.67 4.23
C THR A 404 5.08 9.18 3.89
N ARG A 405 3.95 8.63 3.43
CA ARG A 405 3.86 7.24 2.94
C ARG A 405 4.73 6.99 1.71
N ARG A 406 4.94 8.00 0.87
CA ARG A 406 5.71 7.92 -0.38
C ARG A 406 7.22 8.18 -0.20
N LEU A 407 7.71 8.39 1.03
CA LEU A 407 9.13 8.66 1.32
C LEU A 407 10.10 7.61 0.75
N THR A 408 9.60 6.41 0.48
CA THR A 408 10.39 5.30 -0.05
C THR A 408 10.33 5.15 -1.56
N GLN A 409 9.38 5.79 -2.25
CA GLN A 409 9.27 5.72 -3.72
C GLN A 409 10.44 6.37 -4.45
N LYS A 410 11.10 7.36 -3.85
CA LYS A 410 12.31 8.02 -4.40
C LYS A 410 13.57 7.14 -4.37
N LEU A 411 13.50 5.94 -3.79
CA LEU A 411 14.65 5.01 -3.75
C LEU A 411 14.70 4.08 -4.96
N GLU A 412 13.65 4.09 -5.79
CA GLU A 412 13.52 3.23 -6.97
C GLU A 412 13.80 3.98 -8.29
N GLU A 413 14.02 5.32 -8.24
CA GLU A 413 14.51 6.17 -9.32
C GLU A 413 16.05 6.29 -9.25
#